data_26640c0a6e7161a1fdd6ab77eee0c08c
#
_entry.id   26640c0a6e7161a1fdd6ab77eee0c08c
#
_cell.length_a   1.000
_cell.length_b   1.000
_cell.length_c   1.000
_cell.angle_alpha   90.00
_cell.angle_beta   90.00
_cell.angle_gamma   90.00
#
_symmetry.space_group_name_H-M   'P 1'
#
loop_
_entity.id
_entity.type
_entity.pdbx_description
1 polymer ?
#
loop_
_entity_poly.entity_id
_entity_poly.type
_entity_poly.pdbx_seq_one_letter_code
_entity_poly.pdbx_strand_id
1 'polypeptide(L)'
;MSDNFNALVINQEGEKFSREIKKIDKSFLKHGDVLVKVDYSTLNFKDALILKNGARLVKEFPHIPGIDFAGTVVESKSDKFKEGDEIIQTGWRVGEIFYGGYSQYAKVEANFLVKKPKEITSRQAMMLGTAGLTAIQCAFTAKQTREVLLLSLIHI
;
A
#
# COMPACT_ATOMS: atom_id res chain seq x y z
N MET A 1 9.87 -22.65 0.71
CA MET A 1 9.78 -21.43 -0.12
C MET A 1 10.97 -20.56 0.19
N SER A 2 11.54 -19.88 -0.80
CA SER A 2 12.67 -18.95 -0.55
C SER A 2 12.17 -17.83 0.37
N ASP A 3 12.84 -17.61 1.52
CA ASP A 3 12.51 -16.53 2.46
C ASP A 3 12.86 -15.14 1.89
N ASN A 4 13.57 -15.10 0.76
CA ASN A 4 14.01 -13.89 0.09
C ASN A 4 13.06 -13.48 -1.04
N PHE A 5 12.81 -12.18 -1.17
CA PHE A 5 11.95 -11.59 -2.19
C PHE A 5 12.44 -10.18 -2.59
N ASN A 6 11.96 -9.67 -3.72
CA ASN A 6 12.33 -8.35 -4.21
C ASN A 6 11.42 -7.27 -3.62
N ALA A 7 12.01 -6.15 -3.23
CA ALA A 7 11.33 -4.94 -2.79
C ALA A 7 12.05 -3.70 -3.30
N LEU A 8 11.29 -2.64 -3.59
CA LEU A 8 11.84 -1.31 -3.78
C LEU A 8 12.14 -0.71 -2.41
N VAL A 9 13.40 -0.61 -2.07
CA VAL A 9 13.86 -0.05 -0.79
C VAL A 9 14.40 1.35 -1.01
N ILE A 10 13.90 2.30 -0.24
CA ILE A 10 14.46 3.64 -0.14
C ILE A 10 15.30 3.77 1.11
N ASN A 11 16.40 4.51 1.02
CA ASN A 11 17.28 4.77 2.16
C ASN A 11 17.77 6.22 2.15
N GLN A 12 18.09 6.74 3.33
CA GLN A 12 18.67 8.05 3.51
C GLN A 12 19.81 7.97 4.51
N GLU A 13 20.99 8.41 4.08
CA GLU A 13 22.21 8.51 4.89
C GLU A 13 22.73 9.95 4.81
N GLY A 14 22.46 10.73 5.85
CA GLY A 14 22.70 12.17 5.82
C GLY A 14 21.87 12.85 4.73
N GLU A 15 22.53 13.52 3.79
CA GLU A 15 21.87 14.18 2.63
C GLU A 15 21.66 13.23 1.44
N LYS A 16 22.27 12.04 1.45
CA LYS A 16 22.18 11.10 0.34
C LYS A 16 20.92 10.26 0.44
N PHE A 17 20.01 10.46 -0.51
CA PHE A 17 18.82 9.65 -0.68
C PHE A 17 19.02 8.62 -1.81
N SER A 18 18.68 7.37 -1.55
CA SER A 18 18.79 6.28 -2.51
C SER A 18 17.49 5.49 -2.63
N ARG A 19 17.29 4.86 -3.80
CA ARG A 19 16.18 3.98 -4.11
C ARG A 19 16.68 2.84 -4.98
N GLU A 20 16.41 1.63 -4.56
CA GLU A 20 16.96 0.44 -5.22
C GLU A 20 16.01 -0.75 -5.05
N ILE A 21 15.89 -1.56 -6.10
CA ILE A 21 15.24 -2.87 -5.97
C ILE A 21 16.26 -3.82 -5.34
N LYS A 22 15.95 -4.28 -4.12
CA LYS A 22 16.79 -5.20 -3.35
C LYS A 22 16.10 -6.52 -3.11
N LYS A 23 16.91 -7.56 -3.05
CA LYS A 23 16.49 -8.86 -2.53
C LYS A 23 16.63 -8.81 -1.02
N ILE A 24 15.52 -8.94 -0.31
CA ILE A 24 15.43 -8.88 1.15
C ILE A 24 14.80 -10.14 1.71
N ASP A 25 15.00 -10.39 2.99
CA ASP A 25 14.39 -11.49 3.72
C ASP A 25 13.08 -11.06 4.39
N LYS A 26 12.18 -12.01 4.68
CA LYS A 26 10.91 -11.74 5.36
C LYS A 26 11.08 -11.11 6.74
N SER A 27 12.19 -11.36 7.43
CA SER A 27 12.52 -10.74 8.72
C SER A 27 12.69 -9.22 8.64
N PHE A 28 12.91 -8.69 7.43
CA PHE A 28 12.94 -7.25 7.20
C PHE A 28 11.57 -6.60 7.46
N LEU A 29 10.47 -7.34 7.29
CA LEU A 29 9.10 -6.85 7.50
C LEU A 29 8.74 -6.88 8.99
N LYS A 30 9.03 -5.79 9.71
CA LYS A 30 9.01 -5.71 11.18
C LYS A 30 7.63 -5.63 11.80
N HIS A 31 6.63 -5.05 11.10
CA HIS A 31 5.35 -4.66 11.68
C HIS A 31 4.19 -5.42 11.02
N GLY A 32 3.16 -5.69 11.82
CA GLY A 32 1.92 -6.31 11.36
C GLY A 32 1.76 -7.77 11.78
N ASP A 33 0.54 -8.24 11.69
CA ASP A 33 0.09 -9.59 12.07
C ASP A 33 -0.39 -10.43 10.88
N VAL A 34 -0.49 -9.82 9.68
CA VAL A 34 -0.88 -10.49 8.43
C VAL A 34 0.22 -10.30 7.37
N LEU A 35 0.74 -11.41 6.86
CA LEU A 35 1.68 -11.43 5.73
C LEU A 35 0.91 -11.67 4.43
N VAL A 36 1.09 -10.80 3.47
CA VAL A 36 0.40 -10.79 2.18
C VAL A 36 1.41 -10.95 1.06
N LYS A 37 1.16 -11.86 0.13
CA LYS A 37 1.80 -11.88 -1.18
C LYS A 37 1.12 -10.84 -2.04
N VAL A 38 1.86 -9.81 -2.42
CA VAL A 38 1.34 -8.69 -3.22
C VAL A 38 1.22 -9.12 -4.68
N ASP A 39 0.02 -8.99 -5.24
CA ASP A 39 -0.26 -9.25 -6.64
C ASP A 39 -0.12 -7.97 -7.47
N TYR A 40 -0.71 -6.87 -6.99
CA TYR A 40 -0.70 -5.56 -7.63
C TYR A 40 -0.59 -4.44 -6.58
N SER A 41 0.05 -3.36 -6.98
CA SER A 41 0.10 -2.09 -6.27
C SER A 41 -0.30 -0.96 -7.21
N THR A 42 -0.47 0.26 -6.68
CA THR A 42 -0.76 1.47 -7.46
C THR A 42 0.42 2.40 -7.50
N LEU A 43 0.32 3.47 -8.29
CA LEU A 43 1.23 4.61 -8.22
C LEU A 43 0.39 5.86 -7.96
N ASN A 44 0.51 6.42 -6.76
CA ASN A 44 -0.15 7.64 -6.35
C ASN A 44 0.83 8.83 -6.34
N PHE A 45 0.31 10.05 -6.35
CA PHE A 45 1.14 11.26 -6.21
C PHE A 45 2.00 11.22 -4.94
N LYS A 46 1.46 10.69 -3.84
CA LYS A 46 2.19 10.50 -2.58
C LYS A 46 3.38 9.55 -2.73
N ASP A 47 3.23 8.46 -3.46
CA ASP A 47 4.32 7.53 -3.74
C ASP A 47 5.44 8.22 -4.52
N ALA A 48 5.09 9.05 -5.51
CA ALA A 48 6.06 9.83 -6.27
C ALA A 48 6.83 10.81 -5.38
N LEU A 49 6.16 11.47 -4.44
CA LEU A 49 6.82 12.35 -3.47
C LEU A 49 7.77 11.57 -2.55
N ILE A 50 7.34 10.42 -2.04
CA ILE A 50 8.16 9.55 -1.19
C ILE A 50 9.38 9.06 -1.96
N LEU A 51 9.20 8.63 -3.19
CA LEU A 51 10.28 8.18 -4.06
C LEU A 51 11.27 9.30 -4.43
N LYS A 52 10.83 10.55 -4.42
CA LYS A 52 11.72 11.69 -4.71
C LYS A 52 12.75 11.90 -3.60
N ASN A 53 12.31 11.97 -2.33
CA ASN A 53 13.17 12.29 -1.18
C ASN A 53 12.54 11.92 0.18
N GLY A 54 11.68 10.93 0.26
CA GLY A 54 10.94 10.57 1.48
C GLY A 54 9.84 11.57 1.87
N ALA A 55 9.77 12.74 1.25
CA ALA A 55 8.77 13.80 1.40
C ALA A 55 8.50 14.22 2.87
N ARG A 56 9.42 13.98 3.80
CA ARG A 56 9.23 14.10 5.26
C ARG A 56 8.08 13.24 5.82
N LEU A 57 7.49 12.37 4.99
CA LEU A 57 6.44 11.42 5.39
C LEU A 57 7.05 10.15 5.98
N VAL A 58 8.15 9.69 5.40
CA VAL A 58 8.92 8.57 5.92
C VAL A 58 9.73 9.03 7.13
N LYS A 59 9.61 8.30 8.23
CA LYS A 59 10.26 8.63 9.51
C LYS A 59 11.49 7.78 9.80
N GLU A 60 11.50 6.56 9.27
CA GLU A 60 12.55 5.58 9.51
C GLU A 60 13.04 5.01 8.18
N PHE A 61 14.36 4.90 8.05
CA PHE A 61 15.03 4.27 6.92
C PHE A 61 15.87 3.08 7.38
N PRO A 62 16.07 2.04 6.57
CA PRO A 62 15.50 1.86 5.22
C PRO A 62 13.99 1.62 5.24
N HIS A 63 13.27 2.00 4.16
CA HIS A 63 11.83 1.93 4.07
C HIS A 63 11.36 1.34 2.74
N ILE A 64 10.15 0.74 2.73
CA ILE A 64 9.48 0.22 1.53
C ILE A 64 8.24 1.08 1.29
N PRO A 65 8.16 1.86 0.19
CA PRO A 65 7.00 2.65 -0.16
C PRO A 65 5.87 1.82 -0.80
N GLY A 66 4.82 2.50 -1.29
CA GLY A 66 3.64 1.89 -1.91
C GLY A 66 2.45 1.92 -0.97
N ILE A 67 1.60 2.96 -1.12
CA ILE A 67 0.51 3.24 -0.17
C ILE A 67 -0.72 2.35 -0.37
N ASP A 68 -0.83 1.68 -1.51
CA ASP A 68 -1.94 0.77 -1.82
C ASP A 68 -1.41 -0.54 -2.37
N PHE A 69 -2.05 -1.64 -2.02
CA PHE A 69 -1.83 -2.93 -2.67
C PHE A 69 -3.04 -3.86 -2.54
N ALA A 70 -3.11 -4.84 -3.43
CA ALA A 70 -3.99 -5.99 -3.34
C ALA A 70 -3.17 -7.27 -3.47
N GLY A 71 -3.60 -8.31 -2.78
CA GLY A 71 -2.87 -9.57 -2.77
C GLY A 71 -3.58 -10.67 -2.01
N THR A 72 -2.85 -11.74 -1.78
CA THR A 72 -3.34 -12.95 -1.11
C THR A 72 -2.61 -13.14 0.22
N VAL A 73 -3.36 -13.39 1.27
CA VAL A 73 -2.83 -13.71 2.60
C VAL A 73 -2.07 -15.03 2.55
N VAL A 74 -0.83 -15.04 3.02
CA VAL A 74 0.01 -16.24 3.10
C VAL A 74 0.27 -16.69 4.54
N GLU A 75 0.14 -15.77 5.50
CA GLU A 75 0.23 -16.04 6.94
C GLU A 75 -0.58 -15.01 7.70
N SER A 76 -1.34 -15.43 8.72
CA SER A 76 -2.09 -14.54 9.59
C SER A 76 -2.01 -15.00 11.04
N LYS A 77 -1.78 -14.04 11.95
CA LYS A 77 -1.93 -14.22 13.40
C LYS A 77 -3.25 -13.65 13.91
N SER A 78 -4.05 -13.07 13.01
CA SER A 78 -5.35 -12.47 13.32
C SER A 78 -6.48 -13.43 12.95
N ASP A 79 -7.54 -13.45 13.75
CA ASP A 79 -8.76 -14.22 13.49
C ASP A 79 -9.61 -13.65 12.33
N LYS A 80 -9.29 -12.41 11.87
CA LYS A 80 -10.04 -11.73 10.79
C LYS A 80 -9.73 -12.28 9.41
N PHE A 81 -8.52 -12.79 9.21
CA PHE A 81 -8.02 -13.27 7.93
C PHE A 81 -7.32 -14.62 8.08
N LYS A 82 -7.43 -15.43 7.05
CA LYS A 82 -6.76 -16.73 6.95
C LYS A 82 -5.97 -16.83 5.65
N GLU A 83 -5.07 -17.78 5.59
CA GLU A 83 -4.31 -18.10 4.38
C GLU A 83 -5.27 -18.33 3.19
N GLY A 84 -4.94 -17.74 2.04
CA GLY A 84 -5.74 -17.76 0.83
C GLY A 84 -6.80 -16.66 0.72
N ASP A 85 -7.06 -15.87 1.78
CA ASP A 85 -7.97 -14.72 1.67
C ASP A 85 -7.36 -13.67 0.74
N GLU A 86 -8.14 -13.22 -0.24
CA GLU A 86 -7.78 -12.09 -1.10
C GLU A 86 -8.16 -10.77 -0.43
N ILE A 87 -7.23 -9.82 -0.41
CA ILE A 87 -7.36 -8.56 0.33
C ILE A 87 -7.02 -7.34 -0.52
N ILE A 88 -7.51 -6.21 -0.05
CA ILE A 88 -7.13 -4.87 -0.48
C ILE A 88 -6.65 -4.10 0.74
N GLN A 89 -5.57 -3.35 0.56
CA GLN A 89 -5.06 -2.39 1.51
C GLN A 89 -5.00 -1.02 0.84
N THR A 90 -5.57 0.01 1.50
CA THR A 90 -5.48 1.42 1.12
C THR A 90 -5.39 2.29 2.35
N GLY A 91 -4.56 3.32 2.33
CA GLY A 91 -4.45 4.28 3.43
C GLY A 91 -3.65 3.76 4.63
N TRP A 92 -4.10 4.11 5.84
CA TRP A 92 -3.53 3.70 7.14
C TRP A 92 -2.04 4.04 7.32
N ARG A 93 -1.52 4.99 6.51
CA ARG A 93 -0.10 5.37 6.49
C ARG A 93 0.86 4.23 6.10
N VAL A 94 0.35 3.20 5.45
CA VAL A 94 1.15 2.16 4.79
C VAL A 94 1.91 2.82 3.64
N GLY A 95 3.18 2.46 3.45
CA GLY A 95 4.10 3.13 2.52
C GLY A 95 4.69 4.45 3.01
N GLU A 96 4.22 4.97 4.16
CA GLU A 96 4.71 6.20 4.80
C GLU A 96 5.44 5.91 6.12
N ILE A 97 4.72 5.33 7.09
CA ILE A 97 5.24 4.92 8.40
C ILE A 97 5.44 3.41 8.44
N PHE A 98 4.45 2.67 7.94
CA PHE A 98 4.53 1.22 7.81
C PHE A 98 5.03 0.86 6.42
N TYR A 99 5.73 -0.26 6.29
CA TYR A 99 6.22 -0.74 5.00
C TYR A 99 5.07 -1.01 4.04
N GLY A 100 5.24 -0.59 2.78
CA GLY A 100 4.20 -0.57 1.76
C GLY A 100 4.27 -1.69 0.74
N GLY A 101 3.47 -1.52 -0.32
CA GLY A 101 3.19 -2.52 -1.34
C GLY A 101 4.19 -2.58 -2.51
N TYR A 102 5.27 -1.77 -2.53
CA TYR A 102 6.31 -1.88 -3.58
C TYR A 102 7.28 -3.00 -3.27
N SER A 103 6.72 -4.17 -3.03
CA SER A 103 7.39 -5.38 -2.58
C SER A 103 6.58 -6.60 -3.00
N GLN A 104 7.23 -7.75 -3.18
CA GLN A 104 6.52 -9.00 -3.46
C GLN A 104 5.72 -9.51 -2.25
N TYR A 105 6.12 -9.10 -1.04
CA TYR A 105 5.39 -9.38 0.19
C TYR A 105 5.27 -8.12 1.04
N ALA A 106 4.12 -7.95 1.67
CA ALA A 106 3.87 -6.90 2.66
C ALA A 106 3.37 -7.51 3.96
N LYS A 107 3.75 -6.93 5.09
CA LYS A 107 3.27 -7.36 6.40
C LYS A 107 2.61 -6.18 7.08
N VAL A 108 1.32 -6.30 7.40
CA VAL A 108 0.50 -5.20 7.89
C VAL A 108 -0.46 -5.67 8.98
N GLU A 109 -1.00 -4.71 9.73
CA GLU A 109 -2.06 -4.97 10.70
C GLU A 109 -3.35 -5.43 10.01
N ALA A 110 -4.03 -6.44 10.56
CA ALA A 110 -5.29 -6.93 10.03
C ALA A 110 -6.37 -5.83 9.92
N ASN A 111 -6.31 -4.83 10.81
CA ASN A 111 -7.24 -3.70 10.79
C ASN A 111 -7.06 -2.75 9.59
N PHE A 112 -5.95 -2.85 8.88
CA PHE A 112 -5.68 -2.05 7.67
C PHE A 112 -6.20 -2.71 6.40
N LEU A 113 -6.70 -3.95 6.51
CA LEU A 113 -7.10 -4.78 5.39
C LEU A 113 -8.61 -4.87 5.26
N VAL A 114 -9.08 -4.98 4.04
CA VAL A 114 -10.45 -5.38 3.71
C VAL A 114 -10.43 -6.59 2.78
N LYS A 115 -11.42 -7.48 2.90
CA LYS A 115 -11.57 -8.59 1.96
C LYS A 115 -11.90 -8.04 0.58
N LYS A 116 -11.17 -8.51 -0.43
CA LYS A 116 -11.43 -8.14 -1.82
C LYS A 116 -12.78 -8.75 -2.26
N PRO A 117 -13.70 -7.96 -2.84
CA PRO A 117 -14.90 -8.50 -3.47
C PRO A 117 -14.54 -9.50 -4.57
N LYS A 118 -15.33 -10.58 -4.68
CA LYS A 118 -15.09 -11.64 -5.68
C LYS A 118 -15.31 -11.15 -7.11
N GLU A 119 -16.12 -10.12 -7.28
CA GLU A 119 -16.54 -9.53 -8.56
C GLU A 119 -15.41 -8.74 -9.24
N ILE A 120 -14.36 -8.40 -8.52
CA ILE A 120 -13.22 -7.64 -9.06
C ILE A 120 -11.90 -8.39 -8.88
N THR A 121 -11.02 -8.25 -9.85
CA THR A 121 -9.66 -8.76 -9.76
C THR A 121 -8.77 -7.84 -8.93
N SER A 122 -7.65 -8.35 -8.39
CA SER A 122 -6.64 -7.53 -7.69
C SER A 122 -6.15 -6.38 -8.57
N ARG A 123 -6.03 -6.59 -9.89
CA ARG A 123 -5.67 -5.54 -10.84
C ARG A 123 -6.73 -4.43 -10.90
N GLN A 124 -8.02 -4.79 -11.01
CA GLN A 124 -9.12 -3.81 -11.03
C GLN A 124 -9.21 -3.04 -9.71
N ALA A 125 -9.03 -3.72 -8.56
CA ALA A 125 -8.97 -3.07 -7.26
C ALA A 125 -7.87 -2.00 -7.22
N MET A 126 -6.70 -2.29 -7.77
CA MET A 126 -5.58 -1.35 -7.80
C MET A 126 -5.69 -0.27 -8.88
N MET A 127 -6.50 -0.47 -9.92
CA MET A 127 -6.88 0.62 -10.83
C MET A 127 -7.73 1.70 -10.13
N LEU A 128 -8.46 1.35 -9.09
CA LEU A 128 -9.19 2.28 -8.22
C LEU A 128 -8.29 2.86 -7.13
N GLY A 129 -7.72 2.01 -6.28
CA GLY A 129 -6.83 2.40 -5.19
C GLY A 129 -7.40 3.49 -4.28
N THR A 130 -6.54 4.20 -3.57
CA THR A 130 -6.91 5.35 -2.73
C THR A 130 -7.55 6.47 -3.52
N ALA A 131 -7.12 6.72 -4.76
CA ALA A 131 -7.68 7.77 -5.61
C ALA A 131 -9.15 7.49 -5.98
N GLY A 132 -9.45 6.26 -6.42
CA GLY A 132 -10.82 5.86 -6.76
C GLY A 132 -11.73 5.83 -5.52
N LEU A 133 -11.24 5.35 -4.39
CA LEU A 133 -11.97 5.37 -3.12
C LEU A 133 -12.36 6.81 -2.74
N THR A 134 -11.42 7.75 -2.79
CA THR A 134 -11.66 9.16 -2.49
C THR A 134 -12.69 9.76 -3.46
N ALA A 135 -12.55 9.51 -4.77
CA ALA A 135 -13.48 10.02 -5.78
C ALA A 135 -14.90 9.50 -5.55
N ILE A 136 -15.06 8.21 -5.23
CA ILE A 136 -16.36 7.59 -4.94
C ILE A 136 -16.97 8.21 -3.69
N GLN A 137 -16.22 8.37 -2.60
CA GLN A 137 -16.70 8.99 -1.36
C GLN A 137 -17.18 10.43 -1.61
N CYS A 138 -16.43 11.23 -2.36
CA CYS A 138 -16.83 12.58 -2.73
C CYS A 138 -18.11 12.59 -3.60
N ALA A 139 -18.21 11.69 -4.57
CA ALA A 139 -19.40 11.58 -5.42
C ALA A 139 -20.66 11.22 -4.61
N PHE A 140 -20.55 10.30 -3.65
CA PHE A 140 -21.65 9.96 -2.76
C PHE A 140 -22.08 11.15 -1.88
N THR A 141 -21.11 11.87 -1.31
CA THR A 141 -21.39 13.06 -0.50
C THR A 141 -22.04 14.16 -1.34
N ALA A 142 -21.51 14.45 -2.53
CA ALA A 142 -22.09 15.44 -3.45
C ALA A 142 -23.52 15.08 -3.86
N LYS A 143 -23.83 13.80 -4.11
CA LYS A 143 -25.19 13.33 -4.40
C LYS A 143 -26.17 13.60 -3.26
N GLN A 144 -25.72 13.46 -2.01
CA GLN A 144 -26.53 13.72 -0.82
C GLN A 144 -26.81 15.23 -0.63
N THR A 145 -25.84 16.07 -0.93
CA THR A 145 -25.93 17.53 -0.77
C THR A 145 -26.51 18.24 -2.00
N ARG A 146 -26.75 17.53 -3.12
CA ARG A 146 -27.11 18.08 -4.43
C ARG A 146 -26.09 19.09 -5.00
N GLU A 147 -24.88 19.07 -4.49
CA GLU A 147 -23.78 19.88 -4.99
C GLU A 147 -22.89 19.03 -5.92
N VAL A 148 -22.31 19.66 -6.93
CA VAL A 148 -21.34 19.02 -7.81
C VAL A 148 -19.95 19.44 -7.40
N LEU A 149 -19.15 18.45 -6.96
CA LEU A 149 -17.74 18.65 -6.64
C LEU A 149 -16.90 18.04 -7.75
N LEU A 150 -16.11 18.86 -8.44
CA LEU A 150 -15.14 18.37 -9.40
C LEU A 150 -13.80 18.18 -8.72
N LEU A 151 -13.31 16.95 -8.66
CA LEU A 151 -12.00 16.62 -8.09
C LEU A 151 -11.01 16.38 -9.21
N SER A 152 -9.86 17.05 -9.14
CA SER A 152 -8.71 16.76 -9.97
C SER A 152 -7.54 16.37 -9.09
N LEU A 153 -7.07 15.15 -9.21
CA LEU A 153 -5.90 14.64 -8.47
C LEU A 153 -4.57 15.17 -9.01
N ILE A 154 -4.60 15.80 -10.18
CA ILE A 154 -3.40 16.39 -10.81
C ILE A 154 -3.08 17.78 -10.23
N HIS A 155 -4.05 18.44 -9.60
CA HIS A 155 -3.93 19.81 -9.13
C HIS A 155 -3.98 19.96 -7.59
N ILE A 156 -3.88 18.85 -6.88
CA ILE A 156 -3.77 18.88 -5.40
C ILE A 156 -2.32 18.88 -4.97
#